data_d2ce184a6045fd04a6c1644d4cf46d85
#
_entry.id   d2ce184a6045fd04a6c1644d4cf46d85
#
_cell.length_a   1.000
_cell.length_b   1.000
_cell.length_c   1.000
_cell.angle_alpha   90.00
_cell.angle_beta   90.00
_cell.angle_gamma   90.00
#
_symmetry.space_group_name_H-M   'P 1'
#
loop_
_entity.id
_entity.type
_entity.pdbx_description
1 polymer ?
#
loop_
_entity_poly.entity_id
_entity_poly.type
_entity_poly.pdbx_seq_one_letter_code
_entity_poly.pdbx_strand_id
1 'polypeptide(L)'
;MRRWRKIRERLSRMARIPRRWLGHPDLRSMRRKVDHLQQDVEQLLQRLHPELTAPREPMIQDPTTKVYEARGYSQNGEDGVLLHLLAEVGVVGHRIVEIGCGCGAECNSALLSCCFGWNALLFDRNGAQVEKAAQFFQSKGAEDRVRLIHQEVQPDALDRLLETEGFSDELDVLSIDVDGFDFWIWKHLDTVRPRIVVIEVNGSYGPEVSGTVPWSPGDPHHDPYQHHARGWHHGASLRALEALGRSKGYRLVAVESTGTNAFFVREDVVTASLPEVDPRQVWHPHQVRSRRHSPDSQARSLAGLPFVEVDDCGEVNMEQQLAGR
;
A
#
# COMPACT_ATOMS: atom_id res chain seq x y z
N MET A 1 -24.51 -11.63 -12.23
CA MET A 1 -25.57 -10.61 -12.31
C MET A 1 -26.45 -10.47 -11.06
N ARG A 2 -27.06 -11.54 -10.49
CA ARG A 2 -27.95 -11.41 -9.28
C ARG A 2 -27.23 -10.92 -8.00
N ARG A 3 -25.97 -11.25 -7.80
CA ARG A 3 -25.16 -10.87 -6.61
C ARG A 3 -24.82 -9.38 -6.62
N TRP A 4 -24.49 -8.83 -7.77
CA TRP A 4 -24.15 -7.42 -7.98
C TRP A 4 -25.35 -6.49 -7.83
N ARG A 5 -26.54 -6.91 -8.28
CA ARG A 5 -27.77 -6.17 -8.03
C ARG A 5 -28.06 -6.01 -6.53
N LYS A 6 -27.76 -7.04 -5.71
CA LYS A 6 -27.90 -6.98 -4.24
C LYS A 6 -26.90 -6.02 -3.60
N ILE A 7 -25.66 -5.92 -4.12
CA ILE A 7 -24.67 -4.97 -3.61
C ILE A 7 -25.11 -3.54 -3.94
N ARG A 8 -25.51 -3.26 -5.17
CA ARG A 8 -26.05 -1.95 -5.58
C ARG A 8 -27.28 -1.54 -4.77
N GLU A 9 -28.20 -2.47 -4.50
CA GLU A 9 -29.37 -2.23 -3.65
C GLU A 9 -28.99 -2.01 -2.18
N ARG A 10 -27.94 -2.66 -1.67
CA ARG A 10 -27.41 -2.40 -0.30
C ARG A 10 -26.74 -1.03 -0.22
N LEU A 11 -25.89 -0.67 -1.16
CA LEU A 11 -25.25 0.65 -1.20
C LEU A 11 -26.29 1.77 -1.32
N SER A 12 -27.34 1.60 -2.14
CA SER A 12 -28.41 2.58 -2.24
C SER A 12 -29.28 2.70 -1.00
N ARG A 13 -29.39 1.64 -0.18
CA ARG A 13 -30.09 1.69 1.11
C ARG A 13 -29.28 2.38 2.21
N MET A 14 -27.94 2.22 2.20
CA MET A 14 -27.05 2.93 3.14
C MET A 14 -27.05 4.45 2.91
N ALA A 15 -27.31 4.91 1.68
CA ALA A 15 -27.39 6.33 1.34
C ALA A 15 -28.70 7.04 1.82
N ARG A 16 -29.68 6.32 2.38
CA ARG A 16 -30.92 6.92 2.87
C ARG A 16 -30.79 7.37 4.33
N ILE A 17 -30.01 8.42 4.58
CA ILE A 17 -29.97 9.07 5.88
C ILE A 17 -31.28 9.86 6.07
N PRO A 18 -32.00 9.68 7.19
CA PRO A 18 -33.24 10.42 7.46
C PRO A 18 -33.00 11.93 7.41
N ARG A 19 -33.89 12.70 6.75
CA ARG A 19 -33.78 14.15 6.56
C ARG A 19 -33.53 14.94 7.87
N ARG A 20 -33.96 14.42 9.02
CA ARG A 20 -33.78 15.05 10.35
C ARG A 20 -32.31 15.14 10.82
N TRP A 21 -31.39 14.40 10.18
CA TRP A 21 -29.96 14.39 10.53
C TRP A 21 -29.09 15.29 9.64
N LEU A 22 -29.68 15.94 8.63
CA LEU A 22 -28.98 16.73 7.61
C LEU A 22 -28.39 18.07 8.12
N GLY A 23 -28.63 18.42 9.40
CA GLY A 23 -28.16 19.68 10.00
C GLY A 23 -26.77 19.62 10.65
N HIS A 24 -26.21 18.44 10.92
CA HIS A 24 -24.96 18.31 11.66
C HIS A 24 -23.72 18.45 10.75
N PRO A 25 -22.70 19.27 11.10
CA PRO A 25 -21.52 19.50 10.27
C PRO A 25 -20.78 18.22 9.89
N ASP A 26 -20.64 17.28 10.83
CA ASP A 26 -19.98 16.00 10.63
C ASP A 26 -20.71 15.08 9.65
N LEU A 27 -22.05 15.13 9.67
CA LEU A 27 -22.88 14.34 8.76
C LEU A 27 -22.86 14.87 7.32
N ARG A 28 -22.64 16.18 7.13
CA ARG A 28 -22.43 16.74 5.77
C ARG A 28 -21.06 16.33 5.20
N SER A 29 -20.06 16.22 6.06
CA SER A 29 -18.73 15.72 5.66
C SER A 29 -18.80 14.23 5.33
N MET A 30 -19.44 13.42 6.18
CA MET A 30 -19.66 12.00 5.93
C MET A 30 -20.49 11.75 4.66
N ARG A 31 -21.53 12.54 4.42
CA ARG A 31 -22.33 12.43 3.18
C ARG A 31 -21.48 12.70 1.95
N ARG A 32 -20.66 13.75 1.95
CA ARG A 32 -19.74 14.03 0.82
C ARG A 32 -18.76 12.88 0.60
N LYS A 33 -18.20 12.29 1.67
CA LYS A 33 -17.32 11.11 1.56
C LYS A 33 -18.08 9.91 0.97
N VAL A 34 -19.33 9.67 1.39
CA VAL A 34 -20.16 8.59 0.85
C VAL A 34 -20.56 8.84 -0.59
N ASP A 35 -20.90 10.09 -0.96
CA ASP A 35 -21.26 10.44 -2.33
C ASP A 35 -20.03 10.30 -3.26
N HIS A 36 -18.81 10.69 -2.81
CA HIS A 36 -17.57 10.46 -3.55
C HIS A 36 -17.28 8.95 -3.68
N LEU A 37 -17.43 8.20 -2.59
CA LEU A 37 -17.22 6.75 -2.61
C LEU A 37 -18.17 6.05 -3.59
N GLN A 38 -19.44 6.48 -3.66
CA GLN A 38 -20.39 5.94 -4.62
C GLN A 38 -19.98 6.26 -6.06
N GLN A 39 -19.53 7.49 -6.32
CA GLN A 39 -19.02 7.87 -7.64
C GLN A 39 -17.76 7.07 -8.02
N ASP A 40 -16.83 6.91 -7.08
CA ASP A 40 -15.59 6.16 -7.29
C ASP A 40 -15.89 4.67 -7.54
N VAL A 41 -16.77 4.06 -6.74
CA VAL A 41 -17.21 2.67 -6.93
C VAL A 41 -17.99 2.49 -8.24
N GLU A 42 -18.84 3.46 -8.63
CA GLU A 42 -19.52 3.42 -9.93
C GLU A 42 -18.55 3.56 -11.10
N GLN A 43 -17.55 4.43 -10.99
CA GLN A 43 -16.48 4.57 -11.98
C GLN A 43 -15.62 3.29 -12.07
N LEU A 44 -15.25 2.70 -10.93
CA LEU A 44 -14.53 1.43 -10.86
C LEU A 44 -15.35 0.30 -11.50
N LEU A 45 -16.64 0.19 -11.18
CA LEU A 45 -17.52 -0.82 -11.78
C LEU A 45 -17.67 -0.63 -13.29
N GLN A 46 -17.74 0.61 -13.77
CA GLN A 46 -17.76 0.93 -15.19
C GLN A 46 -16.44 0.54 -15.89
N ARG A 47 -15.31 0.66 -15.20
CA ARG A 47 -13.98 0.31 -15.71
C ARG A 47 -13.70 -1.20 -15.65
N LEU A 48 -14.10 -1.87 -14.56
CA LEU A 48 -13.91 -3.30 -14.36
C LEU A 48 -14.88 -4.17 -15.22
N HIS A 49 -16.00 -3.59 -15.66
CA HIS A 49 -17.01 -4.26 -16.47
C HIS A 49 -17.40 -3.43 -17.69
N PRO A 50 -16.43 -3.13 -18.59
CA PRO A 50 -16.67 -2.32 -19.79
C PRO A 50 -17.67 -2.97 -20.75
N GLU A 51 -17.92 -4.30 -20.63
CA GLU A 51 -18.99 -4.98 -21.34
C GLU A 51 -20.39 -4.44 -21.03
N LEU A 52 -20.52 -3.62 -19.98
CA LEU A 52 -21.80 -3.01 -19.60
C LEU A 52 -22.03 -1.61 -20.18
N THR A 53 -21.02 -0.97 -20.79
CA THR A 53 -21.12 0.47 -21.12
C THR A 53 -20.49 0.97 -22.42
N ALA A 54 -20.05 0.16 -23.41
CA ALA A 54 -19.67 0.60 -24.77
C ALA A 54 -18.25 0.20 -25.29
N PRO A 55 -17.90 0.44 -26.58
CA PRO A 55 -16.85 -0.30 -27.28
C PRO A 55 -15.43 0.09 -26.85
N ARG A 56 -14.58 -0.92 -26.80
CA ARG A 56 -13.18 -0.88 -26.37
C ARG A 56 -12.28 -0.16 -27.36
N GLU A 57 -11.60 0.88 -26.92
CA GLU A 57 -10.27 1.22 -27.43
C GLU A 57 -9.19 0.72 -26.43
N PRO A 58 -8.01 0.31 -26.89
CA PRO A 58 -6.97 -0.22 -26.00
C PRO A 58 -6.48 0.89 -25.07
N MET A 59 -6.73 0.73 -23.77
CA MET A 59 -6.29 1.63 -22.70
C MET A 59 -4.80 1.42 -22.37
N ILE A 60 -3.94 1.41 -23.38
CA ILE A 60 -2.51 1.28 -23.18
C ILE A 60 -1.89 2.58 -23.66
N GLN A 61 -1.71 3.56 -22.77
CA GLN A 61 -0.69 4.60 -22.94
C GLN A 61 -0.51 5.55 -21.75
N ASP A 62 -1.24 5.38 -20.65
CA ASP A 62 -0.92 6.14 -19.43
C ASP A 62 -0.37 5.17 -18.38
N PRO A 63 0.95 5.14 -18.12
CA PRO A 63 1.56 4.32 -17.08
C PRO A 63 1.18 4.81 -15.67
N THR A 64 0.36 5.86 -15.56
CA THR A 64 -0.02 6.41 -14.26
C THR A 64 -1.23 5.68 -13.70
N THR A 65 -1.14 5.28 -12.45
CA THR A 65 -2.23 4.68 -11.65
C THR A 65 -3.43 5.59 -11.47
N LYS A 66 -3.31 6.88 -11.78
CA LYS A 66 -4.32 7.90 -11.55
C LYS A 66 -5.70 7.55 -12.11
N VAL A 67 -5.75 6.74 -13.17
CA VAL A 67 -6.99 6.26 -13.78
C VAL A 67 -7.73 5.26 -12.87
N TYR A 68 -7.00 4.55 -12.01
CA TYR A 68 -7.53 3.51 -11.12
C TYR A 68 -7.59 3.94 -9.66
N GLU A 69 -7.00 5.08 -9.30
CA GLU A 69 -7.02 5.56 -7.93
C GLU A 69 -8.44 5.88 -7.48
N ALA A 70 -8.84 5.27 -6.39
CA ALA A 70 -10.11 5.53 -5.73
C ALA A 70 -9.95 5.34 -4.22
N ARG A 71 -10.47 6.29 -3.45
CA ARG A 71 -10.39 6.29 -1.98
C ARG A 71 -11.68 5.76 -1.39
N GLY A 72 -11.71 4.48 -1.03
CA GLY A 72 -12.71 3.92 -0.16
C GLY A 72 -12.37 4.17 1.30
N TYR A 73 -11.18 3.74 1.65
CA TYR A 73 -10.56 3.89 2.97
C TYR A 73 -9.11 4.35 2.86
N SER A 74 -8.32 3.79 1.96
CA SER A 74 -6.90 4.08 1.82
C SER A 74 -6.59 5.58 1.68
N GLN A 75 -5.36 5.96 2.07
CA GLN A 75 -4.97 7.37 2.22
C GLN A 75 -4.85 8.10 0.87
N ASN A 76 -4.33 7.44 -0.17
CA ASN A 76 -3.92 8.08 -1.41
C ASN A 76 -4.60 7.53 -2.67
N GLY A 77 -5.57 6.59 -2.53
CA GLY A 77 -6.29 5.99 -3.65
C GLY A 77 -5.86 4.55 -3.97
N GLU A 78 -5.08 3.94 -3.10
CA GLU A 78 -4.57 2.57 -3.22
C GLU A 78 -5.69 1.53 -3.36
N ASP A 79 -6.85 1.78 -2.73
CA ASP A 79 -8.02 0.89 -2.84
C ASP A 79 -8.40 0.61 -4.29
N GLY A 80 -8.44 1.65 -5.11
CA GLY A 80 -8.82 1.49 -6.52
C GLY A 80 -7.77 0.74 -7.33
N VAL A 81 -6.48 1.02 -7.07
CA VAL A 81 -5.36 0.32 -7.71
C VAL A 81 -5.38 -1.16 -7.32
N LEU A 82 -5.54 -1.47 -6.03
CA LEU A 82 -5.64 -2.85 -5.54
C LEU A 82 -6.81 -3.60 -6.16
N LEU A 83 -8.00 -3.00 -6.24
CA LEU A 83 -9.16 -3.64 -6.88
C LEU A 83 -8.90 -3.93 -8.36
N HIS A 84 -8.26 -3.01 -9.08
CA HIS A 84 -7.88 -3.23 -10.48
C HIS A 84 -6.89 -4.38 -10.59
N LEU A 85 -5.80 -4.37 -9.82
CA LEU A 85 -4.79 -5.42 -9.87
C LEU A 85 -5.38 -6.79 -9.49
N LEU A 86 -6.20 -6.87 -8.45
CA LEU A 86 -6.87 -8.10 -8.04
C LEU A 86 -7.84 -8.64 -9.11
N ALA A 87 -8.49 -7.75 -9.85
CA ALA A 87 -9.33 -8.15 -10.99
C ALA A 87 -8.50 -8.74 -12.14
N GLU A 88 -7.29 -8.21 -12.38
CA GLU A 88 -6.38 -8.68 -13.43
C GLU A 88 -5.68 -10.00 -13.07
N VAL A 89 -5.15 -10.11 -11.86
CA VAL A 89 -4.34 -11.28 -11.45
C VAL A 89 -5.16 -12.39 -10.79
N GLY A 90 -6.43 -12.11 -10.46
CA GLY A 90 -7.31 -13.02 -9.72
C GLY A 90 -7.01 -13.08 -8.23
N VAL A 91 -7.92 -13.69 -7.49
CA VAL A 91 -7.89 -13.84 -6.02
C VAL A 91 -8.01 -15.31 -5.67
N VAL A 92 -7.22 -15.78 -4.70
CA VAL A 92 -7.20 -17.19 -4.27
C VAL A 92 -7.59 -17.34 -2.79
N GLY A 93 -6.86 -16.66 -1.89
CA GLY A 93 -7.02 -16.84 -0.45
C GLY A 93 -8.01 -15.87 0.21
N HIS A 94 -8.30 -14.73 -0.40
CA HIS A 94 -8.98 -13.59 0.23
C HIS A 94 -8.29 -13.17 1.52
N ARG A 95 -6.95 -13.09 1.48
CA ARG A 95 -6.09 -12.82 2.63
C ARG A 95 -5.18 -11.64 2.34
N ILE A 96 -5.09 -10.74 3.31
CA ILE A 96 -4.17 -9.60 3.30
C ILE A 96 -3.39 -9.54 4.62
N VAL A 97 -2.10 -9.26 4.51
CA VAL A 97 -1.25 -8.86 5.63
C VAL A 97 -0.87 -7.40 5.45
N GLU A 98 -0.97 -6.61 6.51
CA GLU A 98 -0.56 -5.21 6.48
C GLU A 98 0.29 -4.87 7.71
N ILE A 99 1.44 -4.28 7.47
CA ILE A 99 2.42 -3.89 8.49
C ILE A 99 2.47 -2.36 8.50
N GLY A 100 2.13 -1.76 9.66
CA GLY A 100 1.94 -0.33 9.79
C GLY A 100 0.49 0.10 9.51
N CYS A 101 -0.50 -0.64 10.05
CA CYS A 101 -1.93 -0.38 9.77
C CYS A 101 -2.48 0.91 10.39
N GLY A 102 -1.73 1.59 11.24
CA GLY A 102 -2.19 2.79 11.91
C GLY A 102 -3.50 2.60 12.67
N CYS A 103 -4.42 3.55 12.54
CA CYS A 103 -5.75 3.47 13.18
C CYS A 103 -6.77 2.62 12.39
N GLY A 104 -6.37 1.94 11.35
CA GLY A 104 -7.22 1.10 10.50
C GLY A 104 -8.14 1.86 9.53
N ALA A 105 -8.37 3.15 9.75
CA ALA A 105 -9.34 3.91 8.96
C ALA A 105 -8.81 4.36 7.58
N GLU A 106 -7.49 4.32 7.40
CA GLU A 106 -6.79 4.76 6.18
C GLU A 106 -5.83 3.69 5.65
N CYS A 107 -5.99 2.44 6.09
CA CYS A 107 -5.13 1.33 5.70
C CYS A 107 -5.63 0.60 4.44
N ASN A 108 -4.73 -0.07 3.74
CA ASN A 108 -4.98 -0.77 2.48
C ASN A 108 -5.89 -2.00 2.64
N SER A 109 -5.92 -2.60 3.83
CA SER A 109 -6.77 -3.76 4.15
C SER A 109 -8.21 -3.39 4.45
N ALA A 110 -8.51 -2.12 4.77
CA ALA A 110 -9.82 -1.71 5.26
C ALA A 110 -10.95 -1.97 4.25
N LEU A 111 -10.77 -1.58 2.99
CA LEU A 111 -11.79 -1.81 1.96
C LEU A 111 -12.03 -3.31 1.75
N LEU A 112 -10.97 -4.10 1.64
CA LEU A 112 -11.03 -5.54 1.39
C LEU A 112 -11.74 -6.25 2.54
N SER A 113 -11.42 -5.92 3.79
CA SER A 113 -12.00 -6.56 4.96
C SER A 113 -13.43 -6.07 5.25
N CYS A 114 -13.68 -4.76 5.21
CA CYS A 114 -14.99 -4.21 5.56
C CYS A 114 -16.05 -4.44 4.49
N CYS A 115 -15.66 -4.42 3.20
CA CYS A 115 -16.62 -4.46 2.09
C CYS A 115 -16.63 -5.78 1.34
N PHE A 116 -15.50 -6.49 1.25
CA PHE A 116 -15.34 -7.70 0.46
C PHE A 116 -15.20 -8.98 1.29
N GLY A 117 -15.10 -8.87 2.63
CA GLY A 117 -15.08 -10.01 3.54
C GLY A 117 -13.74 -10.75 3.61
N TRP A 118 -12.64 -10.06 3.31
CA TRP A 118 -11.29 -10.62 3.38
C TRP A 118 -10.83 -10.81 4.83
N ASN A 119 -10.01 -11.83 5.04
CA ASN A 119 -9.28 -12.03 6.29
C ASN A 119 -8.01 -11.18 6.28
N ALA A 120 -7.80 -10.41 7.33
CA ALA A 120 -6.65 -9.53 7.48
C ALA A 120 -5.86 -9.84 8.74
N LEU A 121 -4.53 -9.83 8.63
CA LEU A 121 -3.59 -9.83 9.74
C LEU A 121 -2.84 -8.50 9.72
N LEU A 122 -3.04 -7.70 10.75
CA LEU A 122 -2.56 -6.32 10.79
C LEU A 122 -1.63 -6.12 11.98
N PHE A 123 -0.50 -5.47 11.72
CA PHE A 123 0.50 -5.14 12.74
C PHE A 123 0.67 -3.64 12.86
N ASP A 124 0.82 -3.15 14.07
CA ASP A 124 1.29 -1.80 14.35
C ASP A 124 2.09 -1.77 15.65
N ARG A 125 3.17 -0.99 15.67
CA ARG A 125 4.02 -0.82 16.88
C ARG A 125 3.38 0.07 17.94
N ASN A 126 2.37 0.87 17.57
CA ASN A 126 1.71 1.81 18.44
C ASN A 126 0.39 1.23 18.99
N GLY A 127 0.39 0.80 20.26
CA GLY A 127 -0.79 0.21 20.89
C GLY A 127 -2.03 1.11 20.87
N ALA A 128 -1.87 2.42 20.96
CA ALA A 128 -3.01 3.34 20.86
C ALA A 128 -3.62 3.38 19.46
N GLN A 129 -2.84 3.14 18.41
CA GLN A 129 -3.35 2.99 17.06
C GLN A 129 -4.06 1.64 16.87
N VAL A 130 -3.50 0.56 17.42
CA VAL A 130 -4.13 -0.77 17.41
C VAL A 130 -5.51 -0.75 18.10
N GLU A 131 -5.63 -0.07 19.24
CA GLU A 131 -6.92 0.10 19.91
C GLU A 131 -7.95 0.86 19.04
N LYS A 132 -7.53 1.93 18.37
CA LYS A 132 -8.39 2.67 17.43
C LYS A 132 -8.78 1.80 16.23
N ALA A 133 -7.84 1.03 15.69
CA ALA A 133 -8.10 0.11 14.60
C ALA A 133 -9.13 -0.96 15.02
N ALA A 134 -9.03 -1.52 16.23
CA ALA A 134 -10.01 -2.46 16.77
C ALA A 134 -11.42 -1.86 16.83
N GLN A 135 -11.53 -0.64 17.35
CA GLN A 135 -12.80 0.09 17.39
C GLN A 135 -13.34 0.39 15.99
N PHE A 136 -12.47 0.76 15.06
CA PHE A 136 -12.83 1.01 13.67
C PHE A 136 -13.41 -0.25 13.02
N PHE A 137 -12.70 -1.39 13.03
CA PHE A 137 -13.16 -2.62 12.41
C PHE A 137 -14.41 -3.19 13.09
N GLN A 138 -14.52 -3.07 14.41
CA GLN A 138 -15.75 -3.39 15.15
C GLN A 138 -16.93 -2.55 14.67
N SER A 139 -16.73 -1.23 14.49
CA SER A 139 -17.79 -0.34 13.98
C SER A 139 -18.25 -0.68 12.55
N LYS A 140 -17.45 -1.44 11.81
CA LYS A 140 -17.73 -1.90 10.44
C LYS A 140 -18.25 -3.34 10.39
N GLY A 141 -18.32 -4.05 11.53
CA GLY A 141 -18.69 -5.47 11.59
C GLY A 141 -17.65 -6.36 10.88
N ALA A 142 -16.37 -6.03 11.04
CA ALA A 142 -15.27 -6.75 10.44
C ALA A 142 -14.33 -7.40 11.48
N GLU A 143 -14.64 -7.28 12.76
CA GLU A 143 -13.83 -7.74 13.89
C GLU A 143 -13.52 -9.24 13.85
N ASP A 144 -14.43 -10.07 13.37
CA ASP A 144 -14.25 -11.53 13.29
C ASP A 144 -13.26 -11.97 12.23
N ARG A 145 -12.90 -11.08 11.29
CA ARG A 145 -12.01 -11.39 10.15
C ARG A 145 -10.72 -10.59 10.15
N VAL A 146 -10.61 -9.61 11.05
CA VAL A 146 -9.42 -8.76 11.17
C VAL A 146 -8.73 -9.06 12.48
N ARG A 147 -7.53 -9.63 12.38
CA ARG A 147 -6.66 -9.89 13.52
C ARG A 147 -5.65 -8.76 13.66
N LEU A 148 -5.69 -8.05 14.77
CA LEU A 148 -4.81 -6.92 15.07
C LEU A 148 -3.76 -7.35 16.10
N ILE A 149 -2.50 -7.05 15.83
CA ILE A 149 -1.38 -7.37 16.70
C ILE A 149 -0.60 -6.10 17.03
N HIS A 150 -0.54 -5.77 18.32
CA HIS A 150 0.32 -4.73 18.82
C HIS A 150 1.75 -5.25 18.90
N GLN A 151 2.49 -5.10 17.82
CA GLN A 151 3.87 -5.54 17.73
C GLN A 151 4.61 -4.78 16.64
N GLU A 152 5.84 -4.42 16.93
CA GLU A 152 6.80 -3.99 15.91
C GLU A 152 7.30 -5.21 15.14
N VAL A 153 7.21 -5.15 13.82
CA VAL A 153 7.70 -6.19 12.93
C VAL A 153 9.14 -5.88 12.56
N GLN A 154 10.05 -6.70 13.09
CA GLN A 154 11.46 -6.66 12.68
C GLN A 154 11.65 -7.37 11.34
N PRO A 155 12.59 -6.94 10.49
CA PRO A 155 12.81 -7.51 9.17
C PRO A 155 12.99 -9.04 9.16
N ASP A 156 13.70 -9.60 10.14
CA ASP A 156 13.99 -11.03 10.28
C ASP A 156 12.93 -11.82 11.07
N ALA A 157 11.82 -11.19 11.43
CA ALA A 157 10.79 -11.80 12.26
C ALA A 157 9.49 -12.13 11.52
N LEU A 158 9.24 -11.52 10.33
CA LEU A 158 7.95 -11.59 9.66
C LEU A 158 7.55 -13.04 9.32
N ASP A 159 8.44 -13.84 8.79
CA ASP A 159 8.16 -15.25 8.44
C ASP A 159 7.59 -16.02 9.62
N ARG A 160 8.27 -15.96 10.77
CA ARG A 160 7.82 -16.63 11.99
C ARG A 160 6.49 -16.07 12.51
N LEU A 161 6.25 -14.77 12.38
CA LEU A 161 4.96 -14.17 12.75
C LEU A 161 3.84 -14.70 11.88
N LEU A 162 4.04 -14.77 10.56
CA LEU A 162 3.05 -15.31 9.63
C LEU A 162 2.74 -16.79 9.92
N GLU A 163 3.74 -17.60 10.20
CA GLU A 163 3.55 -18.99 10.61
C GLU A 163 2.75 -19.10 11.90
N THR A 164 3.14 -18.34 12.94
CA THR A 164 2.47 -18.34 14.25
C THR A 164 1.01 -17.94 14.15
N GLU A 165 0.69 -16.97 13.28
CA GLU A 165 -0.65 -16.42 13.10
C GLU A 165 -1.48 -17.21 12.06
N GLY A 166 -0.91 -18.27 11.45
CA GLY A 166 -1.56 -19.09 10.43
C GLY A 166 -1.76 -18.36 9.11
N PHE A 167 -0.83 -17.47 8.74
CA PHE A 167 -0.82 -16.72 7.48
C PHE A 167 0.33 -17.13 6.55
N SER A 168 0.88 -18.33 6.73
CA SER A 168 1.94 -18.90 5.90
C SER A 168 1.46 -19.62 4.63
N ASP A 169 0.14 -19.72 4.43
CA ASP A 169 -0.44 -20.28 3.21
C ASP A 169 -0.56 -19.20 2.10
N GLU A 170 -1.44 -19.44 1.11
CA GLU A 170 -1.69 -18.52 0.00
C GLU A 170 -2.10 -17.13 0.52
N LEU A 171 -1.33 -16.13 0.14
CA LEU A 171 -1.54 -14.72 0.48
C LEU A 171 -1.76 -13.92 -0.81
N ASP A 172 -2.86 -13.18 -0.89
CA ASP A 172 -3.14 -12.37 -2.07
C ASP A 172 -2.42 -11.03 -2.02
N VAL A 173 -2.43 -10.35 -0.87
CA VAL A 173 -1.86 -9.01 -0.71
C VAL A 173 -0.98 -8.92 0.54
N LEU A 174 0.20 -8.33 0.38
CA LEU A 174 1.04 -7.84 1.46
C LEU A 174 1.19 -6.33 1.31
N SER A 175 0.92 -5.57 2.37
CA SER A 175 1.15 -4.14 2.46
C SER A 175 2.20 -3.84 3.53
N ILE A 176 3.21 -3.04 3.20
CA ILE A 176 4.31 -2.66 4.09
C ILE A 176 4.45 -1.15 4.08
N ASP A 177 4.24 -0.52 5.25
CA ASP A 177 4.39 0.92 5.47
C ASP A 177 4.73 1.16 6.95
N VAL A 178 6.03 1.21 7.26
CA VAL A 178 6.52 1.32 8.65
C VAL A 178 7.38 2.55 8.89
N ASP A 179 7.48 3.45 7.90
CA ASP A 179 8.35 4.64 7.97
C ASP A 179 9.83 4.27 8.31
N GLY A 180 10.32 3.13 7.81
CA GLY A 180 11.65 2.69 8.24
C GLY A 180 12.25 1.56 7.44
N PHE A 181 12.12 0.35 7.94
CA PHE A 181 12.78 -0.84 7.42
C PHE A 181 11.98 -1.61 6.37
N ASP A 182 11.12 -0.94 5.62
CA ASP A 182 10.20 -1.51 4.62
C ASP A 182 10.91 -2.45 3.63
N PHE A 183 12.02 -1.96 3.03
CA PHE A 183 12.88 -2.74 2.13
C PHE A 183 13.36 -4.04 2.78
N TRP A 184 13.83 -3.95 4.02
CA TRP A 184 14.41 -5.07 4.74
C TRP A 184 13.36 -6.10 5.15
N ILE A 185 12.16 -5.65 5.55
CA ILE A 185 11.04 -6.52 5.85
C ILE A 185 10.69 -7.35 4.61
N TRP A 186 10.60 -6.72 3.43
CA TRP A 186 10.34 -7.46 2.20
C TRP A 186 11.52 -8.34 1.77
N LYS A 187 12.75 -7.86 1.94
CA LYS A 187 13.96 -8.62 1.59
C LYS A 187 14.05 -9.95 2.33
N HIS A 188 13.71 -9.97 3.62
CA HIS A 188 13.83 -11.17 4.47
C HIS A 188 12.56 -12.05 4.48
N LEU A 189 11.51 -11.67 3.78
CA LEU A 189 10.29 -12.47 3.67
C LEU A 189 10.51 -13.61 2.65
N ASP A 190 10.51 -14.86 3.12
CA ASP A 190 10.69 -16.06 2.30
C ASP A 190 9.57 -17.10 2.42
N THR A 191 8.82 -17.11 3.55
CA THR A 191 7.77 -18.11 3.84
C THR A 191 6.58 -18.01 2.89
N VAL A 192 6.19 -16.79 2.50
CA VAL A 192 5.06 -16.55 1.61
C VAL A 192 5.45 -15.72 0.38
N ARG A 193 4.72 -15.96 -0.70
CA ARG A 193 4.87 -15.20 -1.94
C ARG A 193 3.55 -14.55 -2.33
N PRO A 194 3.20 -13.37 -1.77
CA PRO A 194 1.96 -12.66 -2.07
C PRO A 194 1.77 -12.46 -3.57
N ARG A 195 0.53 -12.45 -4.05
CA ARG A 195 0.25 -12.14 -5.48
C ARG A 195 0.54 -10.67 -5.79
N ILE A 196 0.26 -9.80 -4.82
CA ILE A 196 0.52 -8.35 -4.90
C ILE A 196 1.26 -7.90 -3.64
N VAL A 197 2.28 -7.06 -3.82
CA VAL A 197 2.96 -6.34 -2.73
C VAL A 197 2.71 -4.85 -2.93
N VAL A 198 2.22 -4.19 -1.90
CA VAL A 198 2.15 -2.71 -1.79
C VAL A 198 3.21 -2.30 -0.79
N ILE A 199 4.07 -1.35 -1.13
CA ILE A 199 5.17 -0.97 -0.25
C ILE A 199 5.46 0.52 -0.33
N GLU A 200 5.75 1.13 0.84
CA GLU A 200 6.09 2.54 0.91
C GLU A 200 7.37 2.85 0.15
N VAL A 201 7.31 3.95 -0.63
CA VAL A 201 8.44 4.52 -1.37
C VAL A 201 8.82 5.85 -0.77
N ASN A 202 10.08 6.06 -0.47
CA ASN A 202 10.53 7.42 -0.15
C ASN A 202 10.89 8.20 -1.43
N GLY A 203 9.89 8.87 -2.01
CA GLY A 203 10.06 9.70 -3.20
C GLY A 203 11.07 10.86 -3.06
N SER A 204 11.52 11.17 -1.83
CA SER A 204 12.53 12.22 -1.61
C SER A 204 13.93 11.84 -2.09
N TYR A 205 14.23 10.55 -2.28
CA TYR A 205 15.50 10.13 -2.88
C TYR A 205 15.60 10.43 -4.38
N GLY A 206 14.47 10.66 -5.05
CA GLY A 206 14.43 10.92 -6.48
C GLY A 206 14.41 9.65 -7.34
N PRO A 207 14.32 9.81 -8.67
CA PRO A 207 14.15 8.67 -9.59
C PRO A 207 15.44 7.89 -9.89
N GLU A 208 16.63 8.47 -9.64
CA GLU A 208 17.92 7.90 -10.04
C GLU A 208 18.61 7.10 -8.93
N VAL A 209 18.29 7.40 -7.68
CA VAL A 209 18.95 6.78 -6.52
C VAL A 209 18.42 5.37 -6.31
N SER A 210 19.33 4.42 -6.06
CA SER A 210 19.00 3.04 -5.69
C SER A 210 19.59 2.72 -4.33
N GLY A 211 18.76 2.67 -3.30
CA GLY A 211 19.19 2.33 -1.96
C GLY A 211 18.12 2.54 -0.88
N THR A 212 18.51 2.26 0.34
CA THR A 212 17.63 2.26 1.52
C THR A 212 18.37 2.72 2.77
N VAL A 213 17.65 2.98 3.85
CA VAL A 213 18.26 3.17 5.18
C VAL A 213 18.95 1.88 5.62
N PRO A 214 20.10 1.96 6.34
CA PRO A 214 20.81 0.77 6.83
C PRO A 214 19.99 0.05 7.91
N TRP A 215 20.11 -1.27 7.96
CA TRP A 215 19.57 -2.12 9.02
C TRP A 215 20.53 -3.28 9.31
N SER A 216 20.54 -3.73 10.56
CA SER A 216 21.22 -4.96 10.97
C SER A 216 20.40 -5.71 12.04
N PRO A 217 20.55 -7.04 12.15
CA PRO A 217 19.89 -7.81 13.19
C PRO A 217 20.14 -7.23 14.59
N GLY A 218 19.07 -7.00 15.32
CA GLY A 218 19.09 -6.39 16.65
C GLY A 218 19.07 -4.86 16.67
N ASP A 219 19.03 -4.19 15.52
CA ASP A 219 18.77 -2.76 15.49
C ASP A 219 17.36 -2.46 16.06
N PRO A 220 17.20 -1.36 16.80
CA PRO A 220 15.89 -0.89 17.24
C PRO A 220 15.06 -0.45 16.01
N HIS A 221 13.80 -0.06 16.25
CA HIS A 221 13.01 0.56 15.20
C HIS A 221 13.73 1.78 14.60
N HIS A 222 13.50 2.00 13.32
CA HIS A 222 13.98 3.21 12.67
C HIS A 222 13.21 4.44 13.18
N ASP A 223 13.93 5.49 13.56
CA ASP A 223 13.34 6.79 13.85
C ASP A 223 13.66 7.76 12.70
N PRO A 224 12.68 8.12 11.85
CA PRO A 224 12.90 9.05 10.74
C PRO A 224 13.44 10.40 11.16
N TYR A 225 13.21 10.80 12.42
CA TYR A 225 13.66 12.09 12.97
C TYR A 225 15.06 12.05 13.54
N GLN A 226 15.66 10.88 13.72
CA GLN A 226 17.02 10.75 14.28
C GLN A 226 18.06 11.49 13.43
N HIS A 227 17.98 11.40 12.11
CA HIS A 227 18.95 11.99 11.19
C HIS A 227 18.40 13.17 10.38
N HIS A 228 17.07 13.39 10.39
CA HIS A 228 16.45 14.44 9.61
C HIS A 228 15.30 15.12 10.35
N ALA A 229 15.41 16.44 10.61
CA ALA A 229 14.46 17.20 11.44
C ALA A 229 12.99 17.16 10.99
N ARG A 230 12.72 16.74 9.74
CA ARG A 230 11.37 16.60 9.19
C ARG A 230 10.94 15.12 9.01
N GLY A 231 11.73 14.17 9.50
CA GLY A 231 11.44 12.76 9.36
C GLY A 231 11.48 12.25 7.92
N TRP A 232 12.28 12.84 7.03
CA TRP A 232 12.34 12.39 5.63
C TRP A 232 13.36 11.27 5.39
N HIS A 233 14.15 10.92 6.40
CA HIS A 233 15.14 9.87 6.31
C HIS A 233 14.54 8.53 6.79
N HIS A 234 13.92 7.80 5.86
CA HIS A 234 13.30 6.49 6.11
C HIS A 234 13.19 5.69 4.81
N GLY A 235 12.88 4.41 4.93
CA GLY A 235 12.49 3.54 3.83
C GLY A 235 13.50 3.43 2.70
N ALA A 236 13.01 3.19 1.50
CA ALA A 236 13.82 2.94 0.32
C ALA A 236 13.39 3.80 -0.88
N SER A 237 14.31 3.96 -1.82
CA SER A 237 14.03 4.54 -3.14
C SER A 237 13.24 3.56 -4.02
N LEU A 238 12.52 4.08 -5.01
CA LEU A 238 11.76 3.24 -5.94
C LEU A 238 12.64 2.27 -6.72
N ARG A 239 13.84 2.69 -7.12
CA ARG A 239 14.78 1.81 -7.83
C ARG A 239 15.28 0.66 -6.99
N ALA A 240 15.54 0.90 -5.69
CA ALA A 240 15.94 -0.17 -4.78
C ALA A 240 14.80 -1.20 -4.60
N LEU A 241 13.57 -0.72 -4.46
CA LEU A 241 12.39 -1.61 -4.35
C LEU A 241 12.12 -2.37 -5.64
N GLU A 242 12.32 -1.75 -6.81
CA GLU A 242 12.18 -2.43 -8.10
C GLU A 242 13.25 -3.52 -8.26
N ALA A 243 14.52 -3.23 -7.96
CA ALA A 243 15.59 -4.21 -8.01
C ALA A 243 15.33 -5.40 -7.06
N LEU A 244 14.91 -5.12 -5.83
CA LEU A 244 14.50 -6.15 -4.87
C LEU A 244 13.30 -6.96 -5.39
N GLY A 245 12.25 -6.28 -5.87
CA GLY A 245 11.05 -6.94 -6.41
C GLY A 245 11.42 -7.91 -7.53
N ARG A 246 12.20 -7.45 -8.50
CA ARG A 246 12.67 -8.27 -9.61
C ARG A 246 13.50 -9.49 -9.14
N SER A 247 14.39 -9.32 -8.18
CA SER A 247 15.16 -10.43 -7.61
C SER A 247 14.28 -11.48 -6.91
N LYS A 248 13.15 -11.05 -6.33
CA LYS A 248 12.15 -11.92 -5.69
C LYS A 248 11.11 -12.47 -6.68
N GLY A 249 11.20 -12.16 -7.98
CA GLY A 249 10.26 -12.59 -9.01
C GLY A 249 8.96 -11.81 -9.04
N TYR A 250 9.04 -10.51 -8.80
CA TYR A 250 7.94 -9.55 -8.91
C TYR A 250 8.24 -8.47 -9.94
N ARG A 251 7.19 -7.95 -10.55
CA ARG A 251 7.20 -6.84 -11.49
C ARG A 251 6.62 -5.61 -10.85
N LEU A 252 7.33 -4.48 -10.91
CA LEU A 252 6.75 -3.17 -10.63
C LEU A 252 5.70 -2.88 -11.71
N VAL A 253 4.47 -2.58 -11.28
CA VAL A 253 3.37 -2.29 -12.21
C VAL A 253 2.82 -0.88 -12.05
N ALA A 254 3.05 -0.25 -10.89
CA ALA A 254 2.46 1.06 -10.61
C ALA A 254 3.13 1.76 -9.41
N VAL A 255 3.05 3.09 -9.40
CA VAL A 255 3.22 3.95 -8.21
C VAL A 255 2.02 4.87 -8.17
N GLU A 256 1.37 5.03 -7.01
CA GLU A 256 0.23 5.95 -6.95
C GLU A 256 0.68 7.42 -7.06
N SER A 257 -0.23 8.31 -7.47
CA SER A 257 0.09 9.67 -7.92
C SER A 257 0.63 10.60 -6.82
N THR A 258 0.56 10.22 -5.55
CA THR A 258 1.16 11.00 -4.45
C THR A 258 2.63 10.65 -4.19
N GLY A 259 3.14 9.58 -4.82
CA GLY A 259 4.52 9.14 -4.72
C GLY A 259 4.87 8.52 -3.37
N THR A 260 3.91 7.82 -2.75
CA THR A 260 4.05 7.20 -1.44
C THR A 260 4.10 5.67 -1.52
N ASN A 261 3.28 5.04 -2.38
CA ASN A 261 3.19 3.58 -2.46
C ASN A 261 3.50 3.05 -3.86
N ALA A 262 4.30 1.99 -3.94
CA ALA A 262 4.55 1.21 -5.15
C ALA A 262 3.82 -0.13 -5.09
N PHE A 263 3.40 -0.62 -6.26
CA PHE A 263 2.67 -1.86 -6.43
C PHE A 263 3.48 -2.83 -7.27
N PHE A 264 3.66 -4.03 -6.72
CA PHE A 264 4.37 -5.11 -7.37
C PHE A 264 3.44 -6.30 -7.54
N VAL A 265 3.50 -6.95 -8.69
CA VAL A 265 2.75 -8.17 -9.01
C VAL A 265 3.72 -9.32 -9.24
N ARG A 266 3.45 -10.47 -8.63
CA ARG A 266 4.26 -11.67 -8.79
C ARG A 266 4.25 -12.14 -10.26
N GLU A 267 5.41 -12.40 -10.83
CA GLU A 267 5.59 -12.65 -12.27
C GLU A 267 4.73 -13.79 -12.83
N ASP A 268 4.51 -14.85 -12.06
CA ASP A 268 3.72 -16.01 -12.50
C ASP A 268 2.22 -15.74 -12.63
N VAL A 269 1.74 -14.59 -12.11
CA VAL A 269 0.32 -14.18 -12.21
C VAL A 269 0.12 -12.90 -13.02
N VAL A 270 1.21 -12.33 -13.56
CA VAL A 270 1.13 -11.14 -14.43
C VAL A 270 0.36 -11.46 -15.70
N THR A 271 -0.55 -10.56 -16.09
CA THR A 271 -1.28 -10.63 -17.34
C THR A 271 -0.71 -9.68 -18.39
N ALA A 272 -1.08 -9.87 -19.67
CA ALA A 272 -0.62 -8.99 -20.75
C ALA A 272 -1.12 -7.54 -20.61
N SER A 273 -2.13 -7.29 -19.78
CA SER A 273 -2.65 -5.94 -19.46
C SER A 273 -1.79 -5.19 -18.45
N LEU A 274 -0.85 -5.87 -17.76
CA LEU A 274 0.06 -5.28 -16.80
C LEU A 274 1.48 -5.18 -17.41
N PRO A 275 1.80 -4.12 -18.15
CA PRO A 275 3.12 -3.97 -18.76
C PRO A 275 4.21 -3.80 -17.70
N GLU A 276 5.42 -4.14 -18.06
CA GLU A 276 6.60 -3.74 -17.30
C GLU A 276 6.77 -2.23 -17.41
N VAL A 277 7.03 -1.56 -16.30
CA VAL A 277 7.20 -0.11 -16.24
C VAL A 277 8.62 0.25 -15.80
N ASP A 278 9.20 1.27 -16.44
CA ASP A 278 10.47 1.84 -15.98
C ASP A 278 10.24 2.64 -14.68
N PRO A 279 10.97 2.35 -13.59
CA PRO A 279 10.86 3.10 -12.35
C PRO A 279 10.96 4.62 -12.53
N ARG A 280 11.79 5.09 -13.48
CA ARG A 280 11.95 6.53 -13.78
C ARG A 280 10.69 7.17 -14.36
N GLN A 281 9.93 6.42 -15.12
CA GLN A 281 8.71 6.91 -15.79
C GLN A 281 7.51 6.95 -14.85
N VAL A 282 7.46 6.03 -13.87
CA VAL A 282 6.37 5.94 -12.90
C VAL A 282 6.71 6.56 -11.55
N TRP A 283 7.93 7.07 -11.37
CA TRP A 283 8.28 7.80 -10.17
C TRP A 283 7.49 9.10 -10.05
N HIS A 284 6.92 9.33 -8.88
CA HIS A 284 6.29 10.57 -8.51
C HIS A 284 6.99 11.22 -7.32
N PRO A 285 7.18 12.55 -7.33
CA PRO A 285 7.67 13.26 -6.15
C PRO A 285 6.63 13.17 -5.04
N HIS A 286 7.05 12.94 -3.82
CA HIS A 286 6.14 12.92 -2.67
C HIS A 286 5.29 14.20 -2.60
N GLN A 287 3.99 14.09 -2.89
CA GLN A 287 3.10 15.22 -3.16
C GLN A 287 3.05 16.25 -2.03
N VAL A 288 2.92 15.78 -0.76
CA VAL A 288 2.80 16.68 0.39
C VAL A 288 4.09 17.46 0.62
N ARG A 289 5.25 16.81 0.53
CA ARG A 289 6.56 17.45 0.72
C ARG A 289 6.84 18.45 -0.41
N SER A 290 6.45 18.11 -1.64
CA SER A 290 6.68 18.91 -2.83
C SER A 290 5.89 20.23 -2.88
N ARG A 291 4.86 20.38 -2.05
CA ARG A 291 4.16 21.67 -1.89
C ARG A 291 5.04 22.79 -1.33
N ARG A 292 6.11 22.45 -0.60
CA ARG A 292 6.99 23.42 0.06
C ARG A 292 8.47 23.25 -0.28
N HIS A 293 8.86 22.09 -0.78
CA HIS A 293 10.25 21.71 -1.04
C HIS A 293 10.33 20.99 -2.35
N SER A 294 11.09 21.55 -3.32
CA SER A 294 11.28 20.87 -4.62
C SER A 294 11.92 19.49 -4.41
N PRO A 295 11.70 18.53 -5.32
CA PRO A 295 12.33 17.21 -5.25
C PRO A 295 13.85 17.29 -5.08
N ASP A 296 14.53 18.16 -5.83
CA ASP A 296 15.97 18.38 -5.69
C ASP A 296 16.39 18.90 -4.30
N SER A 297 15.54 19.73 -3.67
CA SER A 297 15.79 20.21 -2.31
C SER A 297 15.62 19.08 -1.29
N GLN A 298 14.65 18.20 -1.51
CA GLN A 298 14.44 17.01 -0.67
C GLN A 298 15.64 16.07 -0.80
N ALA A 299 16.06 15.72 -2.01
CA ALA A 299 17.22 14.85 -2.26
C ALA A 299 18.49 15.42 -1.64
N ARG A 300 18.78 16.73 -1.83
CA ARG A 300 19.94 17.38 -1.20
C ARG A 300 19.91 17.33 0.31
N SER A 301 18.75 17.38 0.95
CA SER A 301 18.65 17.33 2.41
C SER A 301 18.90 15.93 2.98
N LEU A 302 18.81 14.91 2.15
CA LEU A 302 19.11 13.52 2.51
C LEU A 302 20.57 13.12 2.15
N ALA A 303 21.25 13.91 1.34
CA ALA A 303 22.62 13.64 0.94
C ALA A 303 23.58 13.60 2.15
N GLY A 304 24.36 12.51 2.25
CA GLY A 304 25.33 12.32 3.36
C GLY A 304 24.71 11.77 4.65
N LEU A 305 23.41 11.49 4.68
CA LEU A 305 22.81 10.73 5.78
C LEU A 305 23.11 9.23 5.63
N PRO A 306 23.01 8.43 6.71
CA PRO A 306 23.24 6.99 6.65
C PRO A 306 22.36 6.32 5.57
N PHE A 307 23.00 5.67 4.62
CA PHE A 307 22.32 5.09 3.44
C PHE A 307 23.14 3.94 2.88
N VAL A 308 22.51 2.90 2.40
CA VAL A 308 23.16 1.77 1.74
C VAL A 308 22.65 1.65 0.32
N GLU A 309 23.58 1.49 -0.61
CA GLU A 309 23.26 1.28 -2.02
C GLU A 309 22.74 -0.13 -2.26
N VAL A 310 21.76 -0.23 -3.16
CA VAL A 310 21.20 -1.49 -3.64
C VAL A 310 21.55 -1.63 -5.11
N ASP A 311 22.16 -2.74 -5.47
CA ASP A 311 22.53 -3.04 -6.86
C ASP A 311 21.33 -3.48 -7.71
N ASP A 312 21.54 -3.67 -9.01
CA ASP A 312 20.50 -4.10 -9.93
C ASP A 312 19.98 -5.53 -9.68
N CYS A 313 20.63 -6.30 -8.80
CA CYS A 313 20.19 -7.62 -8.34
C CYS A 313 19.38 -7.56 -7.02
N GLY A 314 19.16 -6.36 -6.48
CA GLY A 314 18.49 -6.19 -5.17
C GLY A 314 19.39 -6.51 -3.98
N GLU A 315 20.71 -6.63 -4.20
CA GLU A 315 21.67 -6.87 -3.13
C GLU A 315 22.24 -5.56 -2.57
N VAL A 316 22.56 -5.58 -1.30
CA VAL A 316 23.00 -4.41 -0.54
C VAL A 316 24.51 -4.38 -0.47
N ASN A 317 25.10 -3.19 -0.65
CA ASN A 317 26.53 -3.00 -0.44
C ASN A 317 26.87 -3.08 1.06
N MET A 318 27.35 -4.24 1.49
CA MET A 318 27.66 -4.55 2.90
C MET A 318 28.78 -3.69 3.48
N GLU A 319 29.74 -3.22 2.67
CA GLU A 319 30.83 -2.34 3.15
C GLU A 319 30.27 -0.99 3.60
N GLN A 320 29.29 -0.45 2.89
CA GLN A 320 28.62 0.78 3.26
C GLN A 320 27.70 0.60 4.48
N GLN A 321 27.06 -0.55 4.63
CA GLN A 321 26.24 -0.88 5.78
C GLN A 321 27.03 -0.86 7.10
N LEU A 322 28.30 -1.28 7.07
CA LEU A 322 29.20 -1.28 8.23
C LEU A 322 29.81 0.09 8.52
N ALA A 323 29.97 0.94 7.51
CA ALA A 323 30.58 2.27 7.63
C ALA A 323 29.57 3.36 8.07
N GLY A 324 28.26 3.10 7.94
CA GLY A 324 27.18 4.02 8.32
C GLY A 324 26.76 3.94 9.79
N ARG A 325 27.53 3.22 10.61
CA ARG A 325 27.30 3.07 12.07
C ARG A 325 28.07 4.06 12.92
#